data_75f2af4ff30c94c2e3036b832e50d603
#
_entry.id   75f2af4ff30c94c2e3036b832e50d603
#
_cell.length_a   1.000
_cell.length_b   1.000
_cell.length_c   1.000
_cell.angle_alpha   90.00
_cell.angle_beta   90.00
_cell.angle_gamma   90.00
#
_symmetry.space_group_name_H-M   'P 1'
#
loop_
_entity.id
_entity.type
_entity.pdbx_description
1 polymer ?
#
loop_
_entity_poly.entity_id
_entity_poly.type
_entity_poly.pdbx_seq_one_letter_code
_entity_poly.pdbx_strand_id
1 'polypeptide(L)'
;MTNRLKEGSIKVTKSTTGNLNISGIKFVVKGISDTNSDIERELFTDENGEAIFEKLPIGKYTVTEDGSTVPAAYLVANEQTVTVEYNTTAEVKVTNEEKTGSIKVQKRTEGQKNVEGITFYLKGTSDSGREINIPATTDKDGVAVFENVPVGTYKIIEDKETVPYGYLVADEKEVKVEYAQTIDATILNNEQTGSITVHKTTEGQKNIEGIKFYLRGTSDTGREINIPATTDKDGVAVFENVPVGTYKIIEDKETVPYGYLVADEKEVKVEYAQTIDENILNNEQTGTVQVHKKTDGMTNIEGIRFILSGTSDTGREINIPAITDKDGIAKFENVPIGTYTITEDGSTVPYGYLVADSKQVTVTYAQTVDADMFNEKVPDTPNTGSSDNDIDGRTVLGSVAIILAGAAVLMFSRKKKER
;
A
#
# COMPACT_ATOMS: atom_id res chain seq x y z
N MET A 1 -39.91 84.77 38.86
CA MET A 1 -39.73 83.33 38.95
C MET A 1 -39.22 82.86 37.61
N THR A 2 -38.01 82.39 37.56
CA THR A 2 -37.47 81.80 36.35
C THR A 2 -37.97 80.38 36.25
N ASN A 3 -38.83 80.08 35.25
CA ASN A 3 -39.23 78.74 34.93
C ASN A 3 -38.01 77.94 34.47
N ARG A 4 -37.59 76.93 35.26
CA ARG A 4 -36.55 75.99 34.83
C ARG A 4 -37.19 74.90 34.03
N LEU A 5 -36.52 74.51 32.93
CA LEU A 5 -36.87 73.32 32.17
C LEU A 5 -36.85 72.11 33.10
N LYS A 6 -37.84 71.22 32.95
CA LYS A 6 -37.83 69.90 33.62
C LYS A 6 -36.90 69.00 32.80
N GLU A 7 -35.89 68.46 33.45
CA GLU A 7 -34.84 67.63 32.86
C GLU A 7 -34.76 66.28 33.54
N GLY A 8 -34.26 65.29 32.81
CA GLY A 8 -33.86 63.97 33.27
C GLY A 8 -32.60 63.52 32.53
N SER A 9 -32.33 62.24 32.52
CA SER A 9 -31.15 61.67 31.87
C SER A 9 -31.53 60.37 31.14
N ILE A 10 -30.71 59.98 30.13
CA ILE A 10 -30.69 58.65 29.55
C ILE A 10 -29.33 58.01 29.83
N LYS A 11 -29.30 56.84 30.43
CA LYS A 11 -28.12 56.01 30.58
C LYS A 11 -28.20 54.86 29.55
N VAL A 12 -27.27 54.82 28.60
CA VAL A 12 -27.09 53.70 27.69
C VAL A 12 -26.06 52.79 28.31
N THR A 13 -26.38 51.49 28.40
CA THR A 13 -25.45 50.42 28.80
C THR A 13 -25.21 49.51 27.61
N LYS A 14 -23.99 49.49 27.11
CA LYS A 14 -23.56 48.71 25.95
C LYS A 14 -23.01 47.34 26.36
N SER A 15 -23.38 46.30 25.64
CA SER A 15 -22.83 44.96 25.75
C SER A 15 -22.63 44.32 24.35
N THR A 16 -21.86 43.24 24.30
CA THR A 16 -21.68 42.39 23.08
C THR A 16 -21.75 40.94 23.46
N THR A 17 -22.07 40.07 22.47
CA THR A 17 -22.02 38.62 22.66
C THR A 17 -20.62 38.02 22.51
N GLY A 18 -19.64 38.81 22.07
CA GLY A 18 -18.21 38.47 22.00
C GLY A 18 -17.37 39.19 23.06
N ASN A 19 -16.06 39.23 22.87
CA ASN A 19 -15.09 39.70 23.86
C ASN A 19 -14.40 41.03 23.52
N LEU A 20 -14.77 41.70 22.40
CA LEU A 20 -14.15 42.97 22.06
C LEU A 20 -14.61 44.09 23.00
N ASN A 21 -13.72 45.09 23.15
CA ASN A 21 -13.97 46.31 23.95
C ASN A 21 -15.22 47.04 23.44
N ILE A 22 -16.06 47.45 24.36
CA ILE A 22 -17.31 48.19 24.15
C ILE A 22 -17.16 49.70 24.40
N SER A 23 -15.93 50.18 24.67
CA SER A 23 -15.63 51.61 24.79
C SER A 23 -15.54 52.28 23.42
N GLY A 24 -15.91 53.52 23.32
CA GLY A 24 -15.81 54.32 22.10
C GLY A 24 -16.94 54.07 21.08
N ILE A 25 -18.00 53.36 21.45
CA ILE A 25 -19.17 53.21 20.61
C ILE A 25 -20.03 54.48 20.73
N LYS A 26 -20.31 55.11 19.61
CA LYS A 26 -21.08 56.34 19.55
C LYS A 26 -22.58 56.07 19.55
N PHE A 27 -23.30 56.77 20.42
CA PHE A 27 -24.74 56.79 20.46
C PHE A 27 -25.23 58.19 20.18
N VAL A 28 -26.37 58.28 19.44
CA VAL A 28 -27.07 59.48 19.11
C VAL A 28 -28.47 59.43 19.73
N VAL A 29 -28.82 60.45 20.52
CA VAL A 29 -30.16 60.63 21.06
C VAL A 29 -30.85 61.75 20.30
N LYS A 30 -31.96 61.42 19.63
CA LYS A 30 -32.79 62.37 18.85
C LYS A 30 -34.24 62.32 19.30
N GLY A 31 -34.89 63.48 19.33
CA GLY A 31 -36.31 63.55 19.60
C GLY A 31 -36.81 64.98 19.80
N ILE A 32 -38.10 65.08 20.08
CA ILE A 32 -38.75 66.35 20.37
C ILE A 32 -39.13 66.35 21.83
N SER A 33 -38.70 67.38 22.57
CA SER A 33 -39.06 67.54 23.95
C SER A 33 -40.56 67.93 24.13
N ASP A 34 -41.10 67.78 25.30
CA ASP A 34 -42.47 68.20 25.64
C ASP A 34 -42.67 69.72 25.52
N THR A 35 -41.53 70.49 25.43
CA THR A 35 -41.54 71.91 25.16
C THR A 35 -41.42 72.26 23.66
N ASN A 36 -41.56 71.24 22.80
CA ASN A 36 -41.46 71.31 21.32
C ASN A 36 -40.09 71.81 20.80
N SER A 37 -39.01 71.41 21.46
CA SER A 37 -37.64 71.70 21.06
C SER A 37 -37.02 70.43 20.45
N ASP A 38 -36.36 70.56 19.28
CA ASP A 38 -35.59 69.51 18.68
C ASP A 38 -34.34 69.28 19.48
N ILE A 39 -34.09 68.05 19.88
CA ILE A 39 -32.92 67.64 20.64
C ILE A 39 -32.14 66.61 19.80
N GLU A 40 -30.86 66.89 19.64
CA GLU A 40 -29.89 65.95 19.09
C GLU A 40 -28.62 66.03 19.98
N ARG A 41 -28.23 64.88 20.53
CA ARG A 41 -27.01 64.73 21.35
C ARG A 41 -26.29 63.47 20.95
N GLU A 42 -24.95 63.53 21.00
CA GLU A 42 -24.10 62.35 20.74
C GLU A 42 -23.09 62.18 21.89
N LEU A 43 -22.84 60.93 22.27
CA LEU A 43 -21.82 60.54 23.22
C LEU A 43 -21.22 59.21 22.84
N PHE A 44 -20.01 58.98 23.33
CA PHE A 44 -19.30 57.71 23.21
C PHE A 44 -19.37 56.96 24.52
N THR A 45 -19.40 55.64 24.45
CA THR A 45 -19.31 54.77 25.63
C THR A 45 -17.92 54.88 26.26
N ASP A 46 -17.90 54.86 27.60
CA ASP A 46 -16.67 54.77 28.41
C ASP A 46 -16.11 53.31 28.44
N GLU A 47 -15.09 53.10 29.30
CA GLU A 47 -14.45 51.76 29.47
C GLU A 47 -15.41 50.71 30.05
N ASN A 48 -16.49 51.13 30.72
CA ASN A 48 -17.54 50.27 31.26
C ASN A 48 -18.66 50.00 30.25
N GLY A 49 -18.59 50.59 29.07
CA GLY A 49 -19.64 50.53 28.04
C GLY A 49 -20.84 51.44 28.38
N GLU A 50 -20.66 52.51 29.14
CA GLU A 50 -21.72 53.43 29.55
C GLU A 50 -21.63 54.75 28.80
N ALA A 51 -22.79 55.27 28.36
CA ALA A 51 -22.93 56.66 27.89
C ALA A 51 -24.14 57.32 28.58
N ILE A 52 -23.90 58.41 29.29
CA ILE A 52 -24.92 59.08 30.10
C ILE A 52 -25.24 60.45 29.52
N PHE A 53 -26.39 60.60 28.91
CA PHE A 53 -26.93 61.88 28.40
C PHE A 53 -27.67 62.58 29.50
N GLU A 54 -26.99 63.55 30.13
CA GLU A 54 -27.55 64.34 31.23
C GLU A 54 -28.29 65.57 30.75
N LYS A 55 -29.17 66.14 31.62
CA LYS A 55 -29.88 67.38 31.38
C LYS A 55 -30.66 67.35 30.06
N LEU A 56 -31.32 66.28 29.78
CA LEU A 56 -32.26 66.16 28.63
C LEU A 56 -33.61 66.72 29.10
N PRO A 57 -34.26 67.63 28.32
CA PRO A 57 -35.63 68.01 28.60
C PRO A 57 -36.53 66.77 28.62
N ILE A 58 -37.62 66.81 29.42
CA ILE A 58 -38.60 65.70 29.41
C ILE A 58 -39.19 65.58 28.04
N GLY A 59 -39.39 64.28 27.57
CA GLY A 59 -39.88 64.01 26.23
C GLY A 59 -39.58 62.59 25.80
N LYS A 60 -39.93 62.28 24.54
CA LYS A 60 -39.72 60.98 23.91
C LYS A 60 -38.53 61.07 22.94
N TYR A 61 -37.58 60.14 23.13
CA TYR A 61 -36.34 60.17 22.35
C TYR A 61 -36.06 58.80 21.72
N THR A 62 -35.40 58.79 20.59
CA THR A 62 -34.83 57.62 19.96
C THR A 62 -33.33 57.60 20.23
N VAL A 63 -32.84 56.48 20.72
CA VAL A 63 -31.42 56.19 20.93
C VAL A 63 -30.95 55.28 19.80
N THR A 64 -29.99 55.77 19.02
CA THR A 64 -29.46 55.08 17.82
C THR A 64 -27.97 54.89 18.00
N GLU A 65 -27.48 53.67 17.66
CA GLU A 65 -26.04 53.34 17.63
C GLU A 65 -25.46 53.78 16.29
N ASP A 66 -24.33 54.48 16.26
CA ASP A 66 -23.60 54.83 15.05
C ASP A 66 -22.78 53.61 14.57
N GLY A 67 -23.26 52.94 13.52
CA GLY A 67 -22.66 51.74 12.93
C GLY A 67 -21.22 51.92 12.49
N SER A 68 -20.75 53.15 12.25
CA SER A 68 -19.36 53.42 11.86
C SER A 68 -18.37 53.20 13.01
N THR A 69 -18.86 53.18 14.27
CA THR A 69 -18.08 52.96 15.48
C THR A 69 -18.19 51.52 15.99
N VAL A 70 -19.11 50.74 15.47
CA VAL A 70 -19.30 49.33 15.82
C VAL A 70 -18.22 48.47 15.15
N PRO A 71 -17.48 47.64 15.92
CA PRO A 71 -16.46 46.79 15.30
C PRO A 71 -17.05 45.87 14.23
N ALA A 72 -16.29 45.61 13.15
CA ALA A 72 -16.74 44.93 11.97
C ALA A 72 -17.30 43.51 12.21
N ALA A 73 -16.89 42.87 13.33
CA ALA A 73 -17.35 41.53 13.74
C ALA A 73 -18.79 41.49 14.27
N TYR A 74 -19.42 42.64 14.49
CA TYR A 74 -20.74 42.73 15.11
C TYR A 74 -21.79 43.33 14.18
N LEU A 75 -23.03 43.00 14.45
CA LEU A 75 -24.20 43.64 13.87
C LEU A 75 -24.49 44.93 14.63
N VAL A 76 -24.89 46.00 13.93
CA VAL A 76 -25.38 47.22 14.54
C VAL A 76 -26.73 46.95 15.20
N ALA A 77 -26.90 47.41 16.44
CA ALA A 77 -28.16 47.21 17.14
C ALA A 77 -29.28 48.09 16.58
N ASN A 78 -30.49 47.59 16.69
CA ASN A 78 -31.67 48.38 16.32
C ASN A 78 -31.83 49.58 17.25
N GLU A 79 -32.36 50.69 16.73
CA GLU A 79 -32.75 51.86 17.50
C GLU A 79 -33.78 51.52 18.55
N GLN A 80 -33.71 52.26 19.71
CA GLN A 80 -34.64 52.07 20.81
C GLN A 80 -35.31 53.43 21.15
N THR A 81 -36.60 53.37 21.46
CA THR A 81 -37.34 54.58 21.93
C THR A 81 -37.44 54.56 23.43
N VAL A 82 -37.16 55.69 24.05
CA VAL A 82 -37.20 55.89 25.50
C VAL A 82 -37.86 57.22 25.85
N THR A 83 -38.58 57.27 27.01
CA THR A 83 -39.16 58.47 27.53
C THR A 83 -38.33 58.97 28.71
N VAL A 84 -37.96 60.24 28.67
CA VAL A 84 -37.28 60.95 29.76
C VAL A 84 -38.31 61.66 30.63
N GLU A 85 -38.34 61.33 31.89
CA GLU A 85 -39.21 61.94 32.90
C GLU A 85 -38.40 62.85 33.83
N TYR A 86 -39.09 63.75 34.53
CA TYR A 86 -38.46 64.72 35.39
C TYR A 86 -37.68 64.09 36.55
N ASN A 87 -36.39 64.46 36.66
CA ASN A 87 -35.47 64.04 37.71
C ASN A 87 -35.29 62.51 37.80
N THR A 88 -35.45 61.84 36.66
CA THR A 88 -35.19 60.41 36.53
C THR A 88 -34.09 60.09 35.50
N THR A 89 -33.45 58.94 35.61
CA THR A 89 -32.60 58.39 34.59
C THR A 89 -33.30 57.20 33.92
N ALA A 90 -33.57 57.35 32.63
CA ALA A 90 -34.13 56.25 31.82
C ALA A 90 -32.98 55.36 31.35
N GLU A 91 -33.12 54.06 31.53
CA GLU A 91 -32.11 53.05 31.18
C GLU A 91 -32.37 52.43 29.81
N VAL A 92 -31.33 52.37 28.94
CA VAL A 92 -31.37 51.74 27.63
C VAL A 92 -30.23 50.72 27.58
N LYS A 93 -30.57 49.45 27.36
CA LYS A 93 -29.58 48.38 27.19
C LYS A 93 -29.45 48.04 25.69
N VAL A 94 -28.24 48.10 25.17
CA VAL A 94 -27.93 47.86 23.77
C VAL A 94 -26.89 46.75 23.67
N THR A 95 -27.25 45.66 23.00
CA THR A 95 -26.35 44.50 22.74
C THR A 95 -26.07 44.39 21.27
N ASN A 96 -24.80 44.31 20.89
CA ASN A 96 -24.45 43.87 19.51
C ASN A 96 -24.21 42.38 19.49
N GLU A 97 -24.91 41.74 18.59
CA GLU A 97 -24.72 40.32 18.27
C GLU A 97 -23.52 40.11 17.34
N GLU A 98 -22.77 39.05 17.55
CA GLU A 98 -21.70 38.67 16.64
C GLU A 98 -22.28 38.35 15.24
N LYS A 99 -21.57 38.74 14.19
CA LYS A 99 -21.83 38.25 12.84
C LYS A 99 -21.40 36.79 12.78
N THR A 100 -22.27 35.93 12.29
CA THR A 100 -22.00 34.48 12.16
C THR A 100 -22.21 33.98 10.75
N GLY A 101 -21.56 32.87 10.45
CA GLY A 101 -21.80 32.04 9.27
C GLY A 101 -21.86 30.58 9.67
N SER A 102 -21.70 29.69 8.71
CA SER A 102 -21.68 28.25 8.94
C SER A 102 -20.60 27.58 8.08
N ILE A 103 -20.19 26.37 8.49
CA ILE A 103 -19.25 25.55 7.73
C ILE A 103 -19.89 24.17 7.53
N LYS A 104 -19.90 23.70 6.30
CA LYS A 104 -20.30 22.34 5.93
C LYS A 104 -19.07 21.56 5.52
N VAL A 105 -18.69 20.54 6.29
CA VAL A 105 -17.59 19.64 6.01
C VAL A 105 -18.12 18.40 5.32
N GLN A 106 -17.67 18.17 4.08
CA GLN A 106 -17.91 16.92 3.37
C GLN A 106 -16.72 15.99 3.57
N LYS A 107 -16.91 14.91 4.32
CA LYS A 107 -15.92 13.86 4.50
C LYS A 107 -15.90 12.89 3.34
N ARG A 108 -14.69 12.49 2.92
CA ARG A 108 -14.45 11.46 1.90
C ARG A 108 -13.31 10.55 2.33
N THR A 109 -13.29 9.33 1.79
CA THR A 109 -12.20 8.35 1.95
C THR A 109 -11.86 7.73 0.60
N GLU A 110 -10.62 7.27 0.41
CA GLU A 110 -10.23 6.58 -0.83
C GLU A 110 -10.92 5.22 -1.00
N GLY A 111 -11.10 4.46 0.07
CA GLY A 111 -11.57 3.07 0.04
C GLY A 111 -13.07 2.86 0.15
N GLN A 112 -13.90 3.90 0.08
CA GLN A 112 -15.37 3.81 0.14
C GLN A 112 -15.95 3.30 1.49
N LYS A 113 -15.22 3.34 2.58
CA LYS A 113 -15.80 3.02 3.89
C LYS A 113 -16.77 4.10 4.35
N ASN A 114 -17.72 3.68 5.20
CA ASN A 114 -18.66 4.57 5.87
C ASN A 114 -17.91 5.75 6.51
N VAL A 115 -18.36 6.94 6.20
CA VAL A 115 -17.84 8.21 6.70
C VAL A 115 -18.71 8.83 7.80
N GLU A 116 -19.73 8.10 8.29
CA GLU A 116 -20.57 8.47 9.43
C GLU A 116 -19.78 8.36 10.74
N GLY A 117 -20.03 9.28 11.66
CA GLY A 117 -19.48 9.24 13.01
C GLY A 117 -18.06 9.80 13.14
N ILE A 118 -17.49 10.39 12.09
CA ILE A 118 -16.18 11.05 12.15
C ILE A 118 -16.37 12.46 12.74
N THR A 119 -15.64 12.75 13.81
CA THR A 119 -15.73 14.03 14.50
C THR A 119 -14.65 15.00 14.04
N PHE A 120 -15.05 16.24 13.87
CA PHE A 120 -14.17 17.37 13.59
C PHE A 120 -14.26 18.40 14.72
N TYR A 121 -13.17 19.05 15.02
CA TYR A 121 -13.11 20.22 15.91
C TYR A 121 -12.82 21.46 15.07
N LEU A 122 -13.63 22.49 15.24
CA LEU A 122 -13.32 23.84 14.73
C LEU A 122 -12.60 24.61 15.80
N LYS A 123 -11.36 25.03 15.53
CA LYS A 123 -10.51 25.75 16.53
C LYS A 123 -9.98 27.06 15.98
N GLY A 124 -9.91 28.05 16.84
CA GLY A 124 -9.32 29.37 16.56
C GLY A 124 -9.95 30.47 17.37
N THR A 125 -9.56 31.71 17.11
CA THR A 125 -10.10 32.91 17.74
C THR A 125 -10.91 33.68 16.70
N SER A 126 -12.16 34.04 17.01
CA SER A 126 -13.01 34.85 16.15
C SER A 126 -12.51 36.27 16.02
N ASP A 127 -12.98 37.02 15.02
CA ASP A 127 -12.70 38.45 14.86
C ASP A 127 -13.29 39.28 16.01
N SER A 128 -14.22 38.70 16.79
CA SER A 128 -14.76 39.29 18.04
C SER A 128 -13.93 38.96 19.27
N GLY A 129 -12.78 38.25 19.13
CA GLY A 129 -11.87 37.88 20.24
C GLY A 129 -12.32 36.68 21.06
N ARG A 130 -13.33 35.94 20.62
CA ARG A 130 -13.83 34.74 21.31
C ARG A 130 -13.07 33.50 20.87
N GLU A 131 -12.59 32.70 21.81
CA GLU A 131 -12.00 31.38 21.56
C GLU A 131 -13.08 30.40 21.16
N ILE A 132 -12.85 29.71 20.02
CA ILE A 132 -13.73 28.70 19.46
C ILE A 132 -13.04 27.34 19.54
N ASN A 133 -13.72 26.37 20.11
CA ASN A 133 -13.35 24.96 20.13
C ASN A 133 -14.63 24.13 20.20
N ILE A 134 -15.27 23.94 19.05
CA ILE A 134 -16.57 23.26 18.94
C ILE A 134 -16.46 22.00 18.08
N PRO A 135 -17.09 20.89 18.47
CA PRO A 135 -17.13 19.67 17.67
C PRO A 135 -18.31 19.67 16.69
N ALA A 136 -18.14 18.93 15.60
CA ALA A 136 -19.22 18.47 14.72
C ALA A 136 -18.90 17.07 14.21
N THR A 137 -19.92 16.21 14.12
CA THR A 137 -19.77 14.81 13.71
C THR A 137 -20.51 14.56 12.42
N THR A 138 -19.90 13.76 11.54
CA THR A 138 -20.49 13.43 10.24
C THR A 138 -21.72 12.53 10.38
N ASP A 139 -22.71 12.84 9.60
CA ASP A 139 -23.92 12.02 9.40
C ASP A 139 -23.65 10.85 8.41
N LYS A 140 -24.71 10.10 8.09
CA LYS A 140 -24.67 8.98 7.12
C LYS A 140 -24.21 9.38 5.70
N ASP A 141 -24.37 10.66 5.34
CA ASP A 141 -23.95 11.20 4.04
C ASP A 141 -22.51 11.77 4.10
N GLY A 142 -21.85 11.62 5.25
CA GLY A 142 -20.51 12.10 5.51
C GLY A 142 -20.41 13.62 5.69
N VAL A 143 -21.49 14.25 6.15
CA VAL A 143 -21.57 15.70 6.33
C VAL A 143 -21.53 16.06 7.81
N ALA A 144 -20.58 16.91 8.21
CA ALA A 144 -20.57 17.59 9.52
C ALA A 144 -20.84 19.07 9.34
N VAL A 145 -21.64 19.69 10.20
CA VAL A 145 -22.03 21.09 10.09
C VAL A 145 -21.69 21.83 11.38
N PHE A 146 -21.00 22.97 11.24
CA PHE A 146 -20.81 23.95 12.30
C PHE A 146 -21.74 25.12 11.99
N GLU A 147 -22.73 25.35 12.85
CA GLU A 147 -23.70 26.45 12.70
C GLU A 147 -23.35 27.61 13.66
N ASN A 148 -23.82 28.83 13.30
CA ASN A 148 -23.66 30.03 14.12
C ASN A 148 -22.21 30.31 14.53
N VAL A 149 -21.26 30.03 13.63
CA VAL A 149 -19.84 30.28 13.84
C VAL A 149 -19.57 31.77 13.68
N PRO A 150 -18.99 32.47 14.67
CA PRO A 150 -18.60 33.88 14.51
C PRO A 150 -17.65 34.07 13.32
N VAL A 151 -17.70 35.23 12.68
CA VAL A 151 -16.73 35.56 11.61
C VAL A 151 -15.31 35.48 12.12
N GLY A 152 -14.40 34.96 11.28
CA GLY A 152 -13.00 34.72 11.67
C GLY A 152 -12.32 33.66 10.82
N THR A 153 -11.05 33.39 11.13
CA THR A 153 -10.26 32.33 10.48
C THR A 153 -10.01 31.20 11.47
N TYR A 154 -10.33 29.97 11.05
CA TYR A 154 -10.33 28.80 11.90
C TYR A 154 -9.62 27.64 11.22
N LYS A 155 -9.24 26.64 12.04
CA LYS A 155 -8.77 25.33 11.59
C LYS A 155 -9.82 24.28 11.86
N ILE A 156 -10.11 23.46 10.84
CA ILE A 156 -10.86 22.23 10.97
C ILE A 156 -9.85 21.12 11.23
N ILE A 157 -10.00 20.41 12.34
CA ILE A 157 -9.09 19.36 12.81
C ILE A 157 -9.90 18.08 12.98
N GLU A 158 -9.47 17.00 12.31
CA GLU A 158 -10.11 15.70 12.43
C GLU A 158 -9.71 15.02 13.75
N ASP A 159 -10.68 14.45 14.45
CA ASP A 159 -10.43 13.65 15.66
C ASP A 159 -9.93 12.25 15.26
N LYS A 160 -8.64 12.01 15.50
CA LYS A 160 -7.96 10.74 15.16
C LYS A 160 -8.64 9.50 15.76
N GLU A 161 -9.29 9.64 16.92
CA GLU A 161 -9.96 8.52 17.60
C GLU A 161 -11.24 8.07 16.86
N THR A 162 -11.76 8.89 15.96
CA THR A 162 -12.96 8.60 15.17
C THR A 162 -12.63 8.20 13.74
N VAL A 163 -11.37 8.29 13.32
CA VAL A 163 -10.91 7.85 11.98
C VAL A 163 -10.94 6.32 11.91
N PRO A 164 -11.63 5.72 10.92
CA PRO A 164 -11.67 4.27 10.80
C PRO A 164 -10.30 3.66 10.57
N TYR A 165 -10.10 2.44 11.07
CA TYR A 165 -8.88 1.68 10.82
C TYR A 165 -8.59 1.53 9.32
N GLY A 166 -7.32 1.64 8.96
CA GLY A 166 -6.84 1.57 7.58
C GLY A 166 -6.71 2.92 6.88
N TYR A 167 -7.08 4.03 7.55
CA TYR A 167 -6.94 5.38 7.03
C TYR A 167 -5.95 6.24 7.82
N LEU A 168 -5.35 7.18 7.13
CA LEU A 168 -4.57 8.26 7.74
C LEU A 168 -5.51 9.38 8.18
N VAL A 169 -5.18 10.03 9.29
CA VAL A 169 -5.85 11.27 9.72
C VAL A 169 -5.54 12.35 8.68
N ALA A 170 -6.56 13.11 8.29
CA ALA A 170 -6.38 14.22 7.36
C ALA A 170 -5.60 15.38 7.99
N ASP A 171 -4.88 16.12 7.16
CA ASP A 171 -4.25 17.37 7.58
C ASP A 171 -5.28 18.41 8.01
N GLU A 172 -4.89 19.31 8.92
CA GLU A 172 -5.69 20.44 9.33
C GLU A 172 -6.04 21.32 8.12
N LYS A 173 -7.29 21.78 8.08
CA LYS A 173 -7.76 22.67 7.01
C LYS A 173 -8.15 24.03 7.54
N GLU A 174 -7.50 25.08 7.02
CA GLU A 174 -7.88 26.46 7.34
C GLU A 174 -9.11 26.88 6.54
N VAL A 175 -10.03 27.58 7.21
CA VAL A 175 -11.26 28.14 6.63
C VAL A 175 -11.53 29.54 7.19
N LYS A 176 -12.03 30.44 6.35
CA LYS A 176 -12.49 31.77 6.74
C LYS A 176 -14.01 31.82 6.72
N VAL A 177 -14.60 32.15 7.87
CA VAL A 177 -16.03 32.33 8.02
C VAL A 177 -16.41 33.77 7.80
N GLU A 178 -17.32 34.01 6.87
CA GLU A 178 -17.87 35.33 6.56
C GLU A 178 -19.35 35.41 6.94
N TYR A 179 -19.84 36.64 7.17
CA TYR A 179 -21.20 36.86 7.65
C TYR A 179 -22.26 36.29 6.71
N ALA A 180 -23.21 35.55 7.28
CA ALA A 180 -24.37 34.96 6.60
C ALA A 180 -24.00 34.03 5.41
N GLN A 181 -22.76 33.51 5.38
CA GLN A 181 -22.30 32.55 4.37
C GLN A 181 -22.15 31.16 4.97
N THR A 182 -22.35 30.14 4.10
CA THR A 182 -21.97 28.77 4.38
C THR A 182 -20.71 28.43 3.56
N ILE A 183 -19.67 27.99 4.25
CA ILE A 183 -18.40 27.59 3.64
C ILE A 183 -18.40 26.08 3.45
N ASP A 184 -18.22 25.60 2.22
CA ASP A 184 -18.06 24.18 1.92
C ASP A 184 -16.58 23.76 2.02
N ALA A 185 -16.28 22.77 2.85
CA ALA A 185 -14.95 22.20 3.01
C ALA A 185 -14.97 20.68 2.75
N THR A 186 -14.14 20.20 1.85
CA THR A 186 -13.96 18.76 1.63
C THR A 186 -12.70 18.29 2.35
N ILE A 187 -12.79 17.19 3.10
CA ILE A 187 -11.68 16.55 3.80
C ILE A 187 -11.62 15.07 3.38
N LEU A 188 -10.44 14.65 2.89
CA LEU A 188 -10.16 13.30 2.38
C LEU A 188 -9.22 12.58 3.34
N ASN A 189 -9.55 11.33 3.72
CA ASN A 189 -8.58 10.43 4.33
C ASN A 189 -8.04 9.47 3.27
N ASN A 190 -6.72 9.47 3.15
CA ASN A 190 -6.00 8.52 2.31
C ASN A 190 -5.87 7.17 3.05
N GLU A 191 -5.79 6.07 2.30
CA GLU A 191 -5.55 4.76 2.89
C GLU A 191 -4.13 4.67 3.45
N GLN A 192 -3.99 3.94 4.55
CA GLN A 192 -2.70 3.48 5.03
C GLN A 192 -2.17 2.42 4.07
N THR A 193 -0.93 2.56 3.62
CA THR A 193 -0.32 1.66 2.65
C THR A 193 1.03 1.13 3.13
N GLY A 194 1.42 -0.02 2.60
CA GLY A 194 2.75 -0.59 2.66
C GLY A 194 3.23 -0.99 1.27
N SER A 195 4.27 -1.83 1.19
CA SER A 195 4.81 -2.36 -0.05
C SER A 195 5.21 -3.83 0.09
N ILE A 196 5.30 -4.53 -1.04
CA ILE A 196 5.78 -5.92 -1.10
C ILE A 196 6.84 -6.01 -2.17
N THR A 197 7.99 -6.59 -1.82
CA THR A 197 9.06 -6.95 -2.74
C THR A 197 9.08 -8.46 -2.90
N VAL A 198 8.92 -8.94 -4.13
CA VAL A 198 9.02 -10.36 -4.48
C VAL A 198 10.39 -10.61 -5.08
N HIS A 199 11.16 -11.52 -4.47
CA HIS A 199 12.42 -12.03 -4.98
C HIS A 199 12.18 -13.38 -5.66
N LYS A 200 12.24 -13.39 -6.98
CA LYS A 200 12.01 -14.58 -7.80
C LYS A 200 13.31 -15.35 -8.02
N THR A 201 13.24 -16.68 -7.81
CA THR A 201 14.34 -17.61 -8.10
C THR A 201 13.82 -18.86 -8.83
N THR A 202 14.73 -19.59 -9.48
CA THR A 202 14.47 -20.87 -10.11
C THR A 202 15.58 -21.87 -9.78
N GLU A 203 15.29 -23.18 -9.73
CA GLU A 203 16.30 -24.20 -9.45
C GLU A 203 17.42 -24.25 -10.49
N GLY A 204 17.12 -24.03 -11.76
CA GLY A 204 18.08 -24.14 -12.88
C GLY A 204 18.76 -22.84 -13.28
N GLN A 205 18.62 -21.75 -12.51
CA GLN A 205 19.24 -20.43 -12.78
C GLN A 205 18.89 -19.82 -14.15
N LYS A 206 17.74 -20.14 -14.73
CA LYS A 206 17.25 -19.48 -15.94
C LYS A 206 16.83 -18.04 -15.64
N ASN A 207 16.78 -17.26 -16.73
CA ASN A 207 16.30 -15.90 -16.72
C ASN A 207 14.94 -15.79 -15.96
N ILE A 208 14.95 -14.96 -14.94
CA ILE A 208 13.83 -14.67 -14.05
C ILE A 208 13.22 -13.29 -14.32
N GLU A 209 13.69 -12.59 -15.37
CA GLU A 209 13.12 -11.35 -15.86
C GLU A 209 11.81 -11.60 -16.61
N GLY A 210 10.83 -10.72 -16.42
CA GLY A 210 9.56 -10.75 -17.14
C GLY A 210 8.51 -11.68 -16.54
N ILE A 211 8.77 -12.33 -15.40
CA ILE A 211 7.79 -13.15 -14.70
C ILE A 211 6.79 -12.23 -14.00
N LYS A 212 5.50 -12.41 -14.29
CA LYS A 212 4.44 -11.56 -13.80
C LYS A 212 3.75 -12.16 -12.57
N PHE A 213 3.47 -11.31 -11.62
CA PHE A 213 2.70 -11.61 -10.42
C PHE A 213 1.47 -10.72 -10.33
N TYR A 214 0.42 -11.23 -9.69
CA TYR A 214 -0.77 -10.49 -9.30
C TYR A 214 -0.90 -10.51 -7.79
N LEU A 215 -1.10 -9.34 -7.18
CA LEU A 215 -1.53 -9.23 -5.80
C LEU A 215 -3.05 -9.13 -5.77
N ARG A 216 -3.74 -10.07 -5.11
CA ARG A 216 -5.21 -10.14 -5.08
C ARG A 216 -5.75 -10.27 -3.67
N GLY A 217 -6.89 -9.62 -3.42
CA GLY A 217 -7.64 -9.67 -2.18
C GLY A 217 -8.47 -8.42 -1.94
N THR A 218 -9.00 -8.29 -0.75
CA THR A 218 -9.75 -7.11 -0.31
C THR A 218 -8.99 -6.43 0.82
N SER A 219 -8.76 -5.12 0.71
CA SER A 219 -8.11 -4.34 1.77
C SER A 219 -8.98 -4.26 3.03
N ASP A 220 -8.38 -3.91 4.16
CA ASP A 220 -9.11 -3.66 5.41
C ASP A 220 -10.08 -2.47 5.30
N THR A 221 -9.87 -1.60 4.31
CA THR A 221 -10.77 -0.50 3.95
C THR A 221 -11.93 -0.93 3.05
N GLY A 222 -11.95 -2.19 2.59
CA GLY A 222 -13.01 -2.78 1.76
C GLY A 222 -12.80 -2.63 0.25
N ARG A 223 -11.62 -2.16 -0.19
CA ARG A 223 -11.28 -2.02 -1.62
C ARG A 223 -10.78 -3.35 -2.20
N GLU A 224 -11.34 -3.76 -3.34
CA GLU A 224 -10.83 -4.89 -4.12
C GLU A 224 -9.48 -4.54 -4.75
N ILE A 225 -8.48 -5.39 -4.54
CA ILE A 225 -7.12 -5.24 -5.03
C ILE A 225 -6.83 -6.32 -6.08
N ASN A 226 -6.33 -5.89 -7.23
CA ASN A 226 -5.80 -6.74 -8.29
C ASN A 226 -4.68 -5.97 -9.00
N ILE A 227 -3.49 -5.96 -8.38
CA ILE A 227 -2.34 -5.18 -8.84
C ILE A 227 -1.34 -6.12 -9.50
N PRO A 228 -0.88 -5.87 -10.74
CA PRO A 228 0.20 -6.62 -11.36
C PRO A 228 1.57 -6.05 -10.99
N ALA A 229 2.58 -6.92 -10.91
CA ALA A 229 3.99 -6.57 -10.88
C ALA A 229 4.77 -7.56 -11.73
N THR A 230 5.89 -7.14 -12.30
CA THR A 230 6.72 -7.96 -13.19
C THR A 230 8.16 -7.91 -12.72
N THR A 231 8.85 -9.04 -12.72
CA THR A 231 10.25 -9.12 -12.32
C THR A 231 11.16 -8.41 -13.31
N ASP A 232 12.12 -7.68 -12.75
CA ASP A 232 13.23 -7.08 -13.49
C ASP A 232 14.34 -8.11 -13.79
N LYS A 233 15.46 -7.63 -14.34
CA LYS A 233 16.65 -8.45 -14.65
C LYS A 233 17.28 -9.14 -13.43
N ASP A 234 17.05 -8.60 -12.23
CA ASP A 234 17.56 -9.13 -10.96
C ASP A 234 16.52 -10.07 -10.29
N GLY A 235 15.39 -10.31 -10.95
CA GLY A 235 14.29 -11.15 -10.48
C GLY A 235 13.43 -10.50 -9.41
N VAL A 236 13.38 -9.18 -9.35
CA VAL A 236 12.64 -8.43 -8.35
C VAL A 236 11.36 -7.85 -8.94
N ALA A 237 10.22 -8.14 -8.33
CA ALA A 237 8.94 -7.49 -8.62
C ALA A 237 8.43 -6.74 -7.38
N VAL A 238 7.96 -5.50 -7.55
CA VAL A 238 7.54 -4.64 -6.44
C VAL A 238 6.08 -4.23 -6.60
N PHE A 239 5.32 -4.37 -5.51
CA PHE A 239 3.99 -3.80 -5.34
C PHE A 239 4.09 -2.62 -4.39
N GLU A 240 3.90 -1.40 -4.90
CA GLU A 240 3.94 -0.17 -4.12
C GLU A 240 2.54 0.33 -3.77
N ASN A 241 2.45 1.13 -2.69
CA ASN A 241 1.21 1.77 -2.25
C ASN A 241 0.04 0.77 -2.08
N VAL A 242 0.35 -0.40 -1.56
CA VAL A 242 -0.65 -1.44 -1.27
C VAL A 242 -1.38 -1.07 0.01
N PRO A 243 -2.72 -0.92 -0.01
CA PRO A 243 -3.49 -0.68 1.21
C PRO A 243 -3.26 -1.77 2.25
N VAL A 244 -3.38 -1.43 3.53
CA VAL A 244 -3.30 -2.43 4.60
C VAL A 244 -4.38 -3.50 4.41
N GLY A 245 -4.01 -4.77 4.67
CA GLY A 245 -4.90 -5.91 4.44
C GLY A 245 -4.16 -7.22 4.25
N THR A 246 -4.91 -8.30 4.01
CA THR A 246 -4.38 -9.64 3.73
C THR A 246 -4.63 -10.00 2.28
N TYR A 247 -3.57 -10.38 1.57
CA TYR A 247 -3.58 -10.61 0.13
C TYR A 247 -2.90 -11.92 -0.24
N LYS A 248 -3.14 -12.36 -1.48
CA LYS A 248 -2.42 -13.45 -2.12
C LYS A 248 -1.55 -12.93 -3.24
N ILE A 249 -0.29 -13.35 -3.24
CA ILE A 249 0.63 -13.21 -4.37
C ILE A 249 0.42 -14.43 -5.25
N ILE A 250 0.10 -14.21 -6.52
CA ILE A 250 -0.22 -15.25 -7.50
C ILE A 250 0.70 -15.07 -8.71
N GLU A 251 1.46 -16.10 -9.04
CA GLU A 251 2.31 -16.10 -10.23
C GLU A 251 1.48 -16.33 -11.50
N ASP A 252 1.72 -15.53 -12.54
CA ASP A 252 1.08 -15.71 -13.84
C ASP A 252 1.75 -16.85 -14.60
N LYS A 253 1.04 -18.00 -14.70
CA LYS A 253 1.53 -19.21 -15.35
C LYS A 253 2.00 -19.01 -16.81
N GLU A 254 1.43 -18.02 -17.51
CA GLU A 254 1.78 -17.75 -18.92
C GLU A 254 3.17 -17.09 -19.05
N THR A 255 3.74 -16.60 -17.94
CA THR A 255 5.06 -15.97 -17.90
C THR A 255 6.13 -16.86 -17.30
N VAL A 256 5.74 -18.01 -16.71
CA VAL A 256 6.69 -18.98 -16.17
C VAL A 256 7.46 -19.65 -17.33
N PRO A 257 8.80 -19.67 -17.30
CA PRO A 257 9.59 -20.27 -18.36
C PRO A 257 9.31 -21.78 -18.51
N TYR A 258 9.42 -22.26 -19.75
CA TYR A 258 9.29 -23.70 -20.02
C TYR A 258 10.28 -24.51 -19.18
N GLY A 259 9.81 -25.63 -18.64
CA GLY A 259 10.59 -26.53 -17.80
C GLY A 259 10.42 -26.29 -16.30
N TYR A 260 9.65 -25.28 -15.90
CA TYR A 260 9.37 -24.98 -14.50
C TYR A 260 7.91 -25.19 -14.12
N LEU A 261 7.69 -25.47 -12.85
CA LEU A 261 6.36 -25.48 -12.23
C LEU A 261 6.01 -24.06 -11.78
N VAL A 262 4.74 -23.70 -11.90
CA VAL A 262 4.20 -22.48 -11.30
C VAL A 262 4.32 -22.57 -9.78
N ALA A 263 4.74 -21.52 -9.12
CA ALA A 263 4.80 -21.49 -7.67
C ALA A 263 3.40 -21.46 -7.04
N ASP A 264 3.28 -22.03 -5.85
CA ASP A 264 2.05 -21.96 -5.07
C ASP A 264 1.73 -20.49 -4.69
N GLU A 265 0.43 -20.19 -4.56
CA GLU A 265 -0.03 -18.88 -4.06
C GLU A 265 0.52 -18.63 -2.67
N LYS A 266 0.96 -17.40 -2.40
CA LYS A 266 1.49 -17.00 -1.10
C LYS A 266 0.63 -15.93 -0.45
N GLU A 267 0.15 -16.18 0.77
CA GLU A 267 -0.57 -15.19 1.57
C GLU A 267 0.40 -14.25 2.27
N VAL A 268 0.08 -12.95 2.23
CA VAL A 268 0.86 -11.87 2.87
C VAL A 268 -0.07 -10.88 3.55
N LYS A 269 0.34 -10.36 4.71
CA LYS A 269 -0.35 -9.30 5.44
C LYS A 269 0.41 -8.00 5.32
N VAL A 270 -0.20 -6.99 4.71
CA VAL A 270 0.39 -5.65 4.57
C VAL A 270 -0.03 -4.78 5.74
N GLU A 271 0.96 -4.19 6.43
CA GLU A 271 0.77 -3.23 7.51
C GLU A 271 1.27 -1.85 7.09
N TYR A 272 0.82 -0.80 7.79
CA TYR A 272 1.15 0.59 7.45
C TYR A 272 2.65 0.87 7.47
N ALA A 273 3.14 1.51 6.41
CA ALA A 273 4.53 1.92 6.20
C ALA A 273 5.56 0.77 6.28
N GLN A 274 5.11 -0.49 6.14
CA GLN A 274 5.96 -1.67 6.12
C GLN A 274 6.29 -2.09 4.69
N THR A 275 7.52 -2.58 4.48
CA THR A 275 7.91 -3.34 3.29
C THR A 275 8.04 -4.81 3.68
N ILE A 276 7.41 -5.69 2.91
CA ILE A 276 7.46 -7.14 3.08
C ILE A 276 8.35 -7.71 1.97
N ASP A 277 9.33 -8.54 2.34
CA ASP A 277 10.17 -9.26 1.40
C ASP A 277 9.74 -10.72 1.31
N GLU A 278 9.39 -11.18 0.09
CA GLU A 278 8.93 -12.54 -0.17
C GLU A 278 9.79 -13.23 -1.22
N ASN A 279 10.23 -14.46 -0.90
CA ASN A 279 10.97 -15.29 -1.82
C ASN A 279 10.05 -16.31 -2.48
N ILE A 280 10.04 -16.37 -3.82
CA ILE A 280 9.24 -17.29 -4.61
C ILE A 280 10.15 -18.09 -5.54
N LEU A 281 10.17 -19.42 -5.34
CA LEU A 281 10.97 -20.37 -6.10
C LEU A 281 10.07 -21.11 -7.09
N ASN A 282 10.50 -21.23 -8.35
CA ASN A 282 9.95 -22.23 -9.27
C ASN A 282 10.87 -23.46 -9.31
N ASN A 283 10.31 -24.60 -8.96
CA ASN A 283 10.95 -25.91 -9.10
C ASN A 283 10.93 -26.37 -10.55
N GLU A 284 11.94 -27.15 -10.94
CA GLU A 284 11.99 -27.75 -12.27
C GLU A 284 10.90 -28.83 -12.42
N GLN A 285 10.35 -28.95 -13.61
CA GLN A 285 9.55 -30.09 -14.01
C GLN A 285 10.46 -31.31 -14.11
N THR A 286 10.12 -32.40 -13.45
CA THR A 286 10.93 -33.63 -13.42
C THR A 286 10.15 -34.85 -13.83
N GLY A 287 10.88 -35.88 -14.27
CA GLY A 287 10.38 -37.24 -14.53
C GLY A 287 11.33 -38.29 -13.97
N THR A 288 11.15 -39.51 -14.33
CA THR A 288 11.92 -40.67 -13.88
C THR A 288 12.46 -41.42 -15.11
N VAL A 289 13.70 -41.96 -15.04
CA VAL A 289 14.24 -42.88 -16.00
C VAL A 289 14.47 -44.21 -15.30
N GLN A 290 13.95 -45.32 -15.91
CA GLN A 290 14.23 -46.69 -15.46
C GLN A 290 15.01 -47.43 -16.54
N VAL A 291 16.19 -47.90 -16.14
CA VAL A 291 17.00 -48.76 -17.02
C VAL A 291 16.72 -50.23 -16.67
N HIS A 292 16.23 -50.99 -17.62
CA HIS A 292 16.04 -52.43 -17.52
C HIS A 292 17.27 -53.11 -18.09
N LYS A 293 18.11 -53.65 -17.20
CA LYS A 293 19.31 -54.37 -17.63
C LYS A 293 18.97 -55.80 -18.06
N LYS A 294 19.49 -56.17 -19.21
CA LYS A 294 19.35 -57.53 -19.77
C LYS A 294 20.72 -58.04 -20.25
N THR A 295 20.93 -59.35 -20.17
CA THR A 295 22.18 -60.00 -20.64
C THR A 295 21.88 -61.29 -21.32
N ASP A 296 22.83 -61.74 -22.16
CA ASP A 296 22.77 -63.02 -22.82
C ASP A 296 23.16 -64.16 -21.86
N GLY A 297 22.18 -64.90 -21.37
CA GLY A 297 22.38 -66.06 -20.55
C GLY A 297 22.81 -65.85 -19.08
N MET A 298 22.86 -64.63 -18.57
CA MET A 298 23.11 -64.35 -17.18
C MET A 298 21.86 -64.21 -16.34
N THR A 299 21.90 -64.71 -15.10
CA THR A 299 20.82 -64.59 -14.11
C THR A 299 21.04 -63.46 -13.10
N ASN A 300 22.29 -63.00 -12.89
CA ASN A 300 22.59 -61.90 -11.96
C ASN A 300 22.99 -60.65 -12.72
N ILE A 301 22.14 -59.63 -12.63
CA ILE A 301 22.29 -58.29 -13.27
C ILE A 301 22.22 -57.21 -12.22
N GLU A 302 22.32 -57.55 -10.94
CA GLU A 302 22.43 -56.63 -9.81
C GLU A 302 23.81 -55.99 -9.74
N GLY A 303 23.89 -54.75 -9.32
CA GLY A 303 25.14 -54.04 -9.07
C GLY A 303 25.77 -53.36 -10.31
N ILE A 304 25.11 -53.40 -11.47
CA ILE A 304 25.61 -52.73 -12.67
C ILE A 304 25.28 -51.24 -12.59
N ARG A 305 26.31 -50.43 -12.74
CA ARG A 305 26.20 -48.98 -12.63
C ARG A 305 25.95 -48.33 -14.00
N PHE A 306 24.97 -47.40 -14.01
CA PHE A 306 24.67 -46.52 -15.14
C PHE A 306 24.89 -45.07 -14.75
N ILE A 307 25.23 -44.25 -15.74
CA ILE A 307 25.38 -42.78 -15.60
C ILE A 307 24.39 -42.17 -16.60
N LEU A 308 23.51 -41.30 -16.11
CA LEU A 308 22.67 -40.42 -16.89
C LEU A 308 23.32 -39.06 -17.00
N SER A 309 23.64 -38.62 -18.23
CA SER A 309 24.36 -37.36 -18.44
C SER A 309 23.75 -36.54 -19.57
N GLY A 310 23.84 -35.22 -19.48
CA GLY A 310 23.35 -34.26 -20.46
C GLY A 310 22.96 -32.95 -19.83
N THR A 311 22.41 -32.03 -20.60
CA THR A 311 21.91 -30.73 -20.16
C THR A 311 20.38 -30.74 -20.20
N SER A 312 19.72 -30.36 -19.11
CA SER A 312 18.25 -30.24 -19.06
C SER A 312 17.75 -29.12 -19.98
N ASP A 313 16.44 -29.11 -20.25
CA ASP A 313 15.80 -27.99 -20.98
C ASP A 313 15.87 -26.67 -20.22
N THR A 314 16.06 -26.74 -18.90
CA THR A 314 16.28 -25.59 -18.02
C THR A 314 17.74 -25.09 -18.00
N GLY A 315 18.67 -25.84 -18.66
CA GLY A 315 20.09 -25.50 -18.78
C GLY A 315 20.99 -26.06 -17.67
N ARG A 316 20.44 -26.93 -16.80
CA ARG A 316 21.22 -27.58 -15.72
C ARG A 316 21.98 -28.78 -16.27
N GLU A 317 23.29 -28.88 -15.98
CA GLU A 317 24.11 -30.04 -16.27
C GLU A 317 23.73 -31.20 -15.32
N ILE A 318 23.42 -32.36 -15.91
CA ILE A 318 23.07 -33.59 -15.21
C ILE A 318 24.17 -34.62 -15.44
N ASN A 319 24.65 -35.21 -14.36
CA ASN A 319 25.58 -36.31 -14.38
C ASN A 319 25.38 -37.15 -13.10
N ILE A 320 24.38 -38.03 -13.14
CA ILE A 320 23.94 -38.79 -11.95
C ILE A 320 24.09 -40.28 -12.17
N PRO A 321 24.56 -41.07 -11.19
CA PRO A 321 24.65 -42.48 -11.24
C PRO A 321 23.38 -43.17 -10.71
N ALA A 322 23.10 -44.37 -11.21
CA ALA A 322 22.18 -45.34 -10.64
C ALA A 322 22.75 -46.75 -10.79
N ILE A 323 22.39 -47.65 -9.87
CA ILE A 323 22.86 -49.02 -9.84
C ILE A 323 21.66 -49.95 -9.92
N THR A 324 21.79 -51.05 -10.69
CA THR A 324 20.73 -52.05 -10.80
C THR A 324 20.50 -52.80 -9.50
N ASP A 325 19.25 -52.98 -9.17
CA ASP A 325 18.79 -53.85 -8.10
C ASP A 325 18.77 -55.33 -8.51
N LYS A 326 18.25 -56.19 -7.61
CA LYS A 326 18.10 -57.62 -7.85
C LYS A 326 17.20 -57.97 -9.07
N ASP A 327 16.30 -57.07 -9.45
CA ASP A 327 15.42 -57.22 -10.61
C ASP A 327 16.04 -56.65 -11.88
N GLY A 328 17.29 -56.16 -11.80
CA GLY A 328 18.04 -55.56 -12.91
C GLY A 328 17.58 -54.18 -13.27
N ILE A 329 16.95 -53.43 -12.34
CA ILE A 329 16.43 -52.08 -12.61
C ILE A 329 17.33 -51.05 -11.93
N ALA A 330 17.86 -50.12 -12.76
CA ALA A 330 18.49 -48.90 -12.26
C ALA A 330 17.54 -47.72 -12.44
N LYS A 331 17.27 -46.94 -11.37
CA LYS A 331 16.29 -45.89 -11.36
C LYS A 331 16.93 -44.52 -11.11
N PHE A 332 16.64 -43.56 -11.96
CA PHE A 332 16.99 -42.14 -11.80
C PHE A 332 15.69 -41.39 -11.54
N GLU A 333 15.54 -40.85 -10.33
CA GLU A 333 14.36 -40.10 -9.89
C GLU A 333 14.63 -38.61 -9.93
N ASN A 334 13.56 -37.79 -10.02
CA ASN A 334 13.62 -36.33 -10.03
C ASN A 334 14.57 -35.79 -11.12
N VAL A 335 14.59 -36.42 -12.28
CA VAL A 335 15.39 -35.97 -13.42
C VAL A 335 14.66 -34.81 -14.08
N PRO A 336 15.26 -33.60 -14.22
CA PRO A 336 14.66 -32.52 -14.95
C PRO A 336 14.29 -32.91 -16.38
N ILE A 337 13.27 -32.32 -16.96
CA ILE A 337 12.91 -32.57 -18.36
C ILE A 337 14.07 -32.22 -19.27
N GLY A 338 14.26 -33.03 -20.33
CA GLY A 338 15.37 -32.84 -21.25
C GLY A 338 15.74 -34.16 -21.97
N THR A 339 16.75 -34.12 -22.83
CA THR A 339 17.28 -35.28 -23.52
C THR A 339 18.67 -35.64 -22.98
N TYR A 340 18.81 -36.87 -22.50
CA TYR A 340 19.96 -37.38 -21.83
C TYR A 340 20.54 -38.63 -22.49
N THR A 341 21.80 -38.92 -22.19
CA THR A 341 22.49 -40.13 -22.59
C THR A 341 22.68 -41.02 -21.35
N ILE A 342 22.23 -42.27 -21.46
CA ILE A 342 22.52 -43.34 -20.51
C ILE A 342 23.78 -44.04 -20.97
N THR A 343 24.78 -44.14 -20.08
CA THR A 343 26.04 -44.87 -20.35
C THR A 343 26.24 -45.90 -19.25
N GLU A 344 26.60 -47.09 -19.62
CA GLU A 344 26.96 -48.18 -18.69
C GLU A 344 28.43 -48.02 -18.23
N ASP A 345 28.65 -48.15 -16.94
CA ASP A 345 30.01 -48.17 -16.41
C ASP A 345 30.66 -49.54 -16.62
N GLY A 346 31.54 -49.62 -17.59
CA GLY A 346 32.22 -50.86 -17.97
C GLY A 346 32.98 -51.54 -16.85
N SER A 347 33.35 -50.81 -15.78
CA SER A 347 33.99 -51.42 -14.62
C SER A 347 33.08 -52.29 -13.77
N THR A 348 31.76 -52.16 -13.93
CA THR A 348 30.73 -52.94 -13.25
C THR A 348 30.16 -54.09 -14.09
N VAL A 349 30.50 -54.12 -15.39
CA VAL A 349 30.05 -55.17 -16.32
C VAL A 349 30.78 -56.49 -15.97
N PRO A 350 30.07 -57.60 -15.82
CA PRO A 350 30.70 -58.88 -15.47
C PRO A 350 31.65 -59.37 -16.60
N TYR A 351 32.69 -60.08 -16.14
CA TYR A 351 33.66 -60.66 -17.08
C TYR A 351 32.95 -61.57 -18.13
N GLY A 352 33.36 -61.43 -19.40
CA GLY A 352 32.78 -62.20 -20.50
C GLY A 352 31.61 -61.51 -21.21
N TYR A 353 31.29 -60.28 -20.85
CA TYR A 353 30.28 -59.46 -21.52
C TYR A 353 30.85 -58.16 -22.07
N LEU A 354 30.31 -57.70 -23.20
CA LEU A 354 30.59 -56.41 -23.77
C LEU A 354 29.77 -55.33 -23.05
N VAL A 355 30.32 -54.15 -22.90
CA VAL A 355 29.57 -52.97 -22.40
C VAL A 355 28.45 -52.60 -23.34
N ALA A 356 27.27 -52.33 -22.86
CA ALA A 356 26.15 -51.94 -23.69
C ALA A 356 26.39 -50.59 -24.38
N ASP A 357 25.91 -50.44 -25.61
CA ASP A 357 25.92 -49.16 -26.29
C ASP A 357 25.13 -48.11 -25.49
N SER A 358 25.64 -46.85 -25.50
CA SER A 358 24.93 -45.73 -24.89
C SER A 358 23.57 -45.50 -25.58
N LYS A 359 22.58 -45.04 -24.79
CA LYS A 359 21.22 -44.83 -25.26
C LYS A 359 20.72 -43.45 -24.91
N GLN A 360 20.11 -42.74 -25.85
CA GLN A 360 19.43 -41.50 -25.58
C GLN A 360 18.00 -41.73 -25.09
N VAL A 361 17.58 -40.90 -24.11
CA VAL A 361 16.22 -40.89 -23.58
C VAL A 361 15.77 -39.43 -23.42
N THR A 362 14.47 -39.20 -23.66
CA THR A 362 13.86 -37.88 -23.43
C THR A 362 12.94 -38.00 -22.23
N VAL A 363 13.23 -37.19 -21.21
CA VAL A 363 12.46 -37.09 -19.96
C VAL A 363 11.40 -35.99 -20.13
N THR A 364 10.14 -36.35 -19.87
CA THR A 364 9.01 -35.43 -19.85
C THR A 364 8.38 -35.37 -18.47
N TYR A 365 7.67 -34.26 -18.18
CA TYR A 365 7.12 -33.98 -16.85
C TYR A 365 6.21 -35.09 -16.33
N ALA A 366 6.47 -35.53 -15.10
CA ALA A 366 5.73 -36.53 -14.35
C ALA A 366 5.61 -37.92 -15.07
N GLN A 367 6.46 -38.23 -16.07
CA GLN A 367 6.48 -39.51 -16.77
C GLN A 367 7.69 -40.32 -16.35
N THR A 368 7.52 -41.66 -16.45
CA THR A 368 8.61 -42.62 -16.36
C THR A 368 8.99 -43.05 -17.79
N VAL A 369 10.29 -42.97 -18.08
CA VAL A 369 10.87 -43.43 -19.35
C VAL A 369 11.63 -44.71 -19.11
N ASP A 370 11.26 -45.76 -19.83
CA ASP A 370 11.92 -47.07 -19.75
C ASP A 370 13.00 -47.19 -20.82
N ALA A 371 14.15 -47.71 -20.48
CA ALA A 371 15.27 -47.95 -21.36
C ALA A 371 15.85 -49.35 -21.15
N ASP A 372 15.71 -50.20 -22.16
CA ASP A 372 16.37 -51.51 -22.18
C ASP A 372 17.87 -51.32 -22.55
N MET A 373 18.77 -51.86 -21.72
CA MET A 373 20.23 -51.89 -21.94
C MET A 373 20.69 -53.36 -21.91
N PHE A 374 21.30 -53.82 -23.00
CA PHE A 374 21.63 -55.22 -23.19
C PHE A 374 23.16 -55.41 -23.31
N ASN A 375 23.75 -56.36 -22.55
CA ASN A 375 25.13 -56.79 -22.75
C ASN A 375 25.16 -58.08 -23.52
N GLU A 376 25.87 -58.06 -24.65
CA GLU A 376 26.16 -59.27 -25.46
C GLU A 376 27.33 -60.03 -24.80
N LYS A 377 27.26 -61.35 -24.86
CA LYS A 377 28.38 -62.18 -24.49
C LYS A 377 29.55 -62.02 -25.45
N VAL A 378 30.77 -61.91 -24.94
CA VAL A 378 31.97 -61.89 -25.79
C VAL A 378 31.98 -63.21 -26.58
N PRO A 379 32.07 -63.16 -27.94
CA PRO A 379 32.13 -64.38 -28.74
C PRO A 379 33.28 -65.29 -28.31
N ASP A 380 32.97 -66.58 -28.13
CA ASP A 380 34.04 -67.57 -27.91
C ASP A 380 35.02 -67.51 -29.07
N THR A 381 36.30 -67.23 -28.85
CA THR A 381 37.31 -67.35 -29.89
C THR A 381 37.31 -68.81 -30.33
N PRO A 382 37.21 -69.12 -31.64
CA PRO A 382 37.33 -70.49 -32.10
C PRO A 382 38.61 -71.06 -31.58
N ASN A 383 38.52 -72.17 -30.83
CA ASN A 383 39.68 -72.93 -30.44
C ASN A 383 40.31 -73.52 -31.70
N THR A 384 41.21 -72.74 -32.35
CA THR A 384 42.06 -73.30 -33.40
C THR A 384 43.01 -74.28 -32.74
N GLY A 385 42.56 -75.53 -32.64
CA GLY A 385 43.41 -76.64 -32.17
C GLY A 385 44.76 -76.60 -32.83
N SER A 386 45.76 -76.20 -32.14
CA SER A 386 47.16 -76.45 -32.41
C SER A 386 47.65 -77.30 -31.25
N SER A 387 47.89 -78.57 -31.56
CA SER A 387 48.61 -79.49 -30.68
C SER A 387 50.01 -78.96 -30.46
N ASP A 388 50.40 -79.10 -29.21
CA ASP A 388 51.75 -79.15 -28.64
C ASP A 388 52.83 -78.24 -29.29
N ASN A 389 53.22 -77.26 -28.58
CA ASN A 389 54.59 -77.07 -28.17
C ASN A 389 54.74 -75.81 -27.27
N ASP A 390 55.44 -76.00 -26.15
CA ASP A 390 55.93 -75.00 -25.22
C ASP A 390 56.16 -73.64 -25.82
N ILE A 391 55.40 -72.64 -25.44
CA ILE A 391 55.79 -71.23 -25.49
C ILE A 391 55.41 -70.60 -24.18
N ASP A 392 56.45 -70.21 -23.46
CA ASP A 392 56.57 -69.42 -22.24
C ASP A 392 55.49 -68.34 -22.13
N GLY A 393 54.81 -68.32 -20.97
CA GLY A 393 53.62 -67.47 -20.67
C GLY A 393 53.89 -65.96 -20.59
N ARG A 394 54.46 -65.36 -21.61
CA ARG A 394 54.75 -63.92 -21.61
C ARG A 394 54.33 -63.11 -22.86
N THR A 395 53.57 -63.63 -23.76
CA THR A 395 53.29 -62.90 -25.03
C THR A 395 51.81 -62.97 -25.50
N VAL A 396 50.85 -62.87 -24.60
CA VAL A 396 49.47 -62.59 -25.00
C VAL A 396 48.83 -61.49 -24.11
N LEU A 397 49.52 -60.36 -24.08
CA LEU A 397 49.01 -59.13 -23.53
C LEU A 397 49.21 -57.96 -24.52
N GLY A 398 48.84 -58.20 -25.79
CA GLY A 398 49.20 -57.22 -26.82
C GLY A 398 48.21 -57.03 -27.94
N SER A 399 46.91 -57.32 -27.79
CA SER A 399 46.01 -57.01 -28.93
C SER A 399 44.53 -56.71 -28.58
N VAL A 400 44.20 -56.39 -27.33
CA VAL A 400 42.82 -55.92 -26.99
C VAL A 400 42.86 -54.51 -26.41
N ALA A 401 43.93 -53.76 -26.61
CA ALA A 401 44.07 -52.40 -26.09
C ALA A 401 44.11 -51.33 -27.21
N ILE A 402 43.31 -51.44 -28.21
CA ILE A 402 43.12 -50.36 -29.22
C ILE A 402 41.68 -50.29 -29.66
N ILE A 403 40.79 -49.88 -28.75
CA ILE A 403 39.60 -49.05 -29.05
C ILE A 403 39.22 -48.33 -27.74
N LEU A 404 40.15 -47.53 -27.19
CA LEU A 404 39.86 -46.54 -26.16
C LEU A 404 40.70 -45.31 -26.48
N ALA A 405 40.52 -44.75 -27.67
CA ALA A 405 41.06 -43.46 -28.01
C ALA A 405 40.18 -42.75 -29.02
N GLY A 406 39.18 -42.09 -28.54
CA GLY A 406 38.26 -41.33 -29.37
C GLY A 406 37.41 -40.30 -28.63
N ALA A 407 37.90 -39.78 -27.55
CA ALA A 407 37.34 -38.54 -26.98
C ALA A 407 38.43 -37.70 -26.34
N ALA A 408 39.40 -37.27 -27.19
CA ALA A 408 40.34 -36.22 -26.77
C ALA A 408 39.64 -34.88 -26.83
N VAL A 409 39.49 -34.31 -25.67
CA VAL A 409 39.15 -32.92 -25.41
C VAL A 409 40.00 -31.98 -26.27
N LEU A 410 39.39 -31.33 -27.25
CA LEU A 410 39.95 -30.16 -27.92
C LEU A 410 39.64 -28.91 -27.12
N MET A 411 40.52 -28.61 -26.16
CA MET A 411 40.60 -27.27 -25.56
C MET A 411 41.20 -26.33 -26.59
N PHE A 412 40.40 -25.54 -27.27
CA PHE A 412 40.86 -24.41 -28.00
C PHE A 412 41.02 -23.20 -27.08
N SER A 413 42.26 -22.96 -26.66
CA SER A 413 42.77 -21.69 -26.18
C SER A 413 42.61 -20.64 -27.29
N ARG A 414 41.72 -19.68 -27.17
CA ARG A 414 41.76 -18.43 -27.93
C ARG A 414 42.46 -17.34 -27.13
N LYS A 415 43.74 -17.10 -27.51
CA LYS A 415 44.49 -15.90 -27.14
C LYS A 415 43.76 -14.65 -27.61
N LYS A 416 43.60 -13.70 -26.68
CA LYS A 416 43.36 -12.26 -26.91
C LYS A 416 44.32 -11.73 -28.01
N LYS A 417 43.75 -10.99 -28.95
CA LYS A 417 44.51 -9.92 -29.67
C LYS A 417 43.68 -8.65 -29.57
N GLU A 418 44.31 -7.67 -28.95
CA GLU A 418 43.92 -6.26 -28.90
C GLU A 418 43.87 -5.64 -30.29
N ARG A 419 42.84 -4.85 -30.54
CA ARG A 419 42.92 -3.48 -31.06
C ARG A 419 41.58 -2.79 -30.85
#